data_15ad35d82bb78f012085febaaf71877a
#
_entry.id   15ad35d82bb78f012085febaaf71877a
#
_cell.length_a   1.000
_cell.length_b   1.000
_cell.length_c   1.000
_cell.angle_alpha   90.00
_cell.angle_beta   90.00
_cell.angle_gamma   90.00
#
_symmetry.space_group_name_H-M   'P 1'
#
loop_
_entity.id
_entity.type
_entity.pdbx_description
1 polymer ?
#
loop_
_entity_poly.entity_id
_entity_poly.type
_entity_poly.pdbx_seq_one_letter_code
_entity_poly.pdbx_strand_id
1 'polypeptide(L)'
;MEKIRKPRVLLTGFTPFGGETVNPALEAVKRVRCPEAELRILEVPTVFGDSARLVTAEMDAFRPDVVLCVGQAAGRSAVTPERVAINVDDARIPDNAGQQPVDAPIVPGGPAAYFATVPVKDMVRAIREAGVPSELSNSAGTYVCNHLLYCVLHHAGPGVRAG
;
A
#
# COMPACT_ATOMS: atom_id res chain seq x y z
N MET A 1 3.00 22.26 -28.83
CA MET A 1 2.65 20.94 -28.28
C MET A 1 3.05 20.90 -26.82
N GLU A 2 2.07 20.90 -25.94
CA GLU A 2 2.31 20.74 -24.52
C GLU A 2 2.92 19.36 -24.28
N LYS A 3 4.12 19.30 -23.72
CA LYS A 3 4.74 18.01 -23.33
C LYS A 3 3.88 17.42 -22.24
N ILE A 4 3.10 16.40 -22.54
CA ILE A 4 2.34 15.65 -21.52
C ILE A 4 3.35 15.16 -20.48
N ARG A 5 3.22 15.66 -19.25
CA ARG A 5 4.06 15.26 -18.12
C ARG A 5 3.86 13.77 -17.85
N LYS A 6 4.96 13.04 -17.61
CA LYS A 6 4.85 11.65 -17.13
C LYS A 6 4.12 11.61 -15.80
N PRO A 7 3.22 10.63 -15.60
CA PRO A 7 2.60 10.46 -14.30
C PRO A 7 3.66 10.13 -13.23
N ARG A 8 3.48 10.64 -12.04
CA ARG A 8 4.31 10.35 -10.87
C ARG A 8 3.71 9.20 -10.09
N VAL A 9 4.48 8.16 -9.89
CA VAL A 9 4.04 6.96 -9.17
C VAL A 9 4.93 6.74 -7.96
N LEU A 10 4.34 6.79 -6.77
CA LEU A 10 4.97 6.38 -5.52
C LEU A 10 4.63 4.92 -5.28
N LEU A 11 5.66 4.07 -5.22
CA LEU A 11 5.54 2.64 -5.01
C LEU A 11 6.22 2.28 -3.69
N THR A 12 5.50 1.66 -2.77
CA THR A 12 6.04 1.33 -1.44
C THR A 12 6.15 -0.16 -1.22
N GLY A 13 7.12 -0.57 -0.42
CA GLY A 13 7.28 -1.95 0.04
C GLY A 13 7.78 -1.96 1.48
N PHE A 14 7.28 -2.90 2.29
CA PHE A 14 7.61 -3.00 3.71
C PHE A 14 8.93 -3.70 3.95
N THR A 15 9.65 -3.25 5.00
CA THR A 15 10.79 -3.98 5.56
C THR A 15 10.39 -5.39 6.02
N PRO A 16 11.32 -6.35 6.11
CA PRO A 16 11.05 -7.66 6.70
C PRO A 16 10.49 -7.55 8.11
N PHE A 17 9.62 -8.47 8.49
CA PHE A 17 8.96 -8.54 9.79
C PHE A 17 8.73 -9.99 10.24
N GLY A 18 8.30 -10.21 11.48
CA GLY A 18 7.96 -11.53 11.99
C GLY A 18 9.14 -12.50 12.06
N GLY A 19 10.38 -11.99 12.20
CA GLY A 19 11.59 -12.79 12.22
C GLY A 19 12.17 -13.18 10.85
N GLU A 20 11.49 -12.76 9.77
CA GLU A 20 11.97 -12.97 8.40
C GLU A 20 13.13 -12.02 8.07
N THR A 21 14.04 -12.46 7.21
CA THR A 21 15.18 -11.65 6.75
C THR A 21 14.93 -10.96 5.41
N VAL A 22 13.90 -11.39 4.68
CA VAL A 22 13.52 -10.87 3.38
C VAL A 22 12.02 -10.64 3.33
N ASN A 23 11.60 -9.52 2.76
CA ASN A 23 10.21 -9.29 2.37
C ASN A 23 10.10 -9.39 0.84
N PRO A 24 9.45 -10.43 0.29
CA PRO A 24 9.39 -10.64 -1.16
C PRO A 24 8.66 -9.51 -1.89
N ALA A 25 7.70 -8.84 -1.25
CA ALA A 25 7.02 -7.68 -1.83
C ALA A 25 7.99 -6.50 -2.02
N LEU A 26 8.84 -6.21 -1.03
CA LEU A 26 9.87 -5.17 -1.15
C LEU A 26 10.86 -5.49 -2.26
N GLU A 27 11.31 -6.75 -2.34
CA GLU A 27 12.25 -7.18 -3.38
C GLU A 27 11.63 -7.06 -4.79
N ALA A 28 10.34 -7.35 -4.93
CA ALA A 28 9.62 -7.15 -6.18
C ALA A 28 9.52 -5.65 -6.54
N VAL A 29 9.16 -4.81 -5.57
CA VAL A 29 9.05 -3.36 -5.73
C VAL A 29 10.36 -2.74 -6.19
N LYS A 30 11.50 -3.13 -5.61
CA LYS A 30 12.84 -2.64 -6.01
C LYS A 30 13.20 -2.96 -7.46
N ARG A 31 12.58 -3.96 -8.07
CA ARG A 31 12.82 -4.40 -9.45
C ARG A 31 11.89 -3.77 -10.48
N VAL A 32 10.85 -3.07 -10.05
CA VAL A 32 9.89 -2.42 -10.95
C VAL A 32 10.61 -1.38 -11.82
N ARG A 33 10.29 -1.38 -13.10
CA ARG A 33 10.71 -0.37 -14.06
C ARG A 33 9.49 0.05 -14.86
N CYS A 34 9.28 1.35 -14.98
CA CYS A 34 8.18 1.94 -15.73
C CYS A 34 8.68 3.19 -16.45
N PRO A 35 9.22 3.05 -17.68
CA PRO A 35 9.76 4.18 -18.43
C PRO A 35 8.73 5.27 -18.74
N GLU A 36 7.44 4.92 -18.73
CA GLU A 36 6.30 5.81 -19.00
C GLU A 36 5.94 6.70 -17.79
N ALA A 37 6.45 6.38 -16.59
CA ALA A 37 6.20 7.11 -15.37
C ALA A 37 7.48 7.65 -14.73
N GLU A 38 7.36 8.71 -13.94
CA GLU A 38 8.36 9.10 -12.96
C GLU A 38 8.12 8.26 -11.70
N LEU A 39 8.92 7.19 -11.55
CA LEU A 39 8.73 6.21 -10.48
C LEU A 39 9.60 6.56 -9.28
N ARG A 40 8.99 6.62 -8.09
CA ARG A 40 9.69 6.68 -6.81
C ARG A 40 9.38 5.45 -5.99
N ILE A 41 10.42 4.73 -5.59
CA ILE A 41 10.33 3.54 -4.73
C ILE A 41 10.71 3.94 -3.32
N LEU A 42 9.87 3.55 -2.36
CA LEU A 42 10.06 3.84 -0.94
C LEU A 42 10.02 2.56 -0.12
N GLU A 43 11.08 2.28 0.59
CA GLU A 43 11.11 1.24 1.62
C GLU A 43 10.46 1.78 2.89
N VAL A 44 9.49 1.05 3.45
CA VAL A 44 8.64 1.50 4.54
C VAL A 44 8.81 0.58 5.75
N PRO A 45 9.03 1.11 6.97
CA PRO A 45 9.12 0.27 8.14
C PRO A 45 7.79 -0.45 8.41
N THR A 46 7.85 -1.72 8.81
CA THR A 46 6.68 -2.47 9.25
C THR A 46 6.36 -2.10 10.71
N VAL A 47 5.91 -0.86 10.87
CA VAL A 47 5.64 -0.22 12.17
C VAL A 47 4.39 0.64 12.04
N PHE A 48 3.43 0.43 12.95
CA PHE A 48 2.22 1.27 13.06
C PHE A 48 2.60 2.75 13.27
N GLY A 49 1.89 3.65 12.64
CA GLY A 49 2.15 5.08 12.70
C GLY A 49 3.37 5.53 11.87
N ASP A 50 4.53 4.92 12.05
CA ASP A 50 5.76 5.31 11.35
C ASP A 50 5.67 5.07 9.85
N SER A 51 5.07 3.94 9.44
CA SER A 51 4.81 3.63 8.04
C SER A 51 3.97 4.72 7.37
N ALA A 52 2.86 5.09 8.00
CA ALA A 52 1.96 6.11 7.48
C ALA A 52 2.62 7.50 7.44
N ARG A 53 3.33 7.87 8.51
CA ARG A 53 4.04 9.16 8.60
C ARG A 53 5.07 9.33 7.49
N LEU A 54 5.85 8.27 7.23
CA LEU A 54 6.86 8.29 6.18
C LEU A 54 6.22 8.44 4.79
N VAL A 55 5.18 7.66 4.50
CA VAL A 55 4.54 7.66 3.19
C VAL A 55 3.77 8.95 2.94
N THR A 56 3.02 9.47 3.91
CA THR A 56 2.29 10.73 3.75
C THR A 56 3.23 11.93 3.59
N ALA A 57 4.36 11.97 4.32
CA ALA A 57 5.39 12.99 4.11
C ALA A 57 5.99 12.93 2.69
N GLU A 58 6.21 11.71 2.17
CA GLU A 58 6.69 11.54 0.80
C GLU A 58 5.63 11.92 -0.24
N MET A 59 4.35 11.65 0.04
CA MET A 59 3.24 12.12 -0.82
C MET A 59 3.23 13.65 -0.94
N ASP A 60 3.45 14.36 0.16
CA ASP A 60 3.50 15.82 0.17
C ASP A 60 4.71 16.37 -0.59
N ALA A 61 5.88 15.73 -0.44
CA ALA A 61 7.11 16.14 -1.10
C ALA A 61 7.15 15.80 -2.60
N PHE A 62 6.80 14.57 -2.94
CA PHE A 62 6.86 14.06 -4.31
C PHE A 62 5.63 14.44 -5.14
N ARG A 63 4.48 14.65 -4.50
CA ARG A 63 3.18 14.92 -5.15
C ARG A 63 2.83 13.90 -6.22
N PRO A 64 2.68 12.63 -5.87
CA PRO A 64 2.37 11.58 -6.81
C PRO A 64 0.96 11.73 -7.39
N ASP A 65 0.77 11.24 -8.61
CA ASP A 65 -0.55 11.05 -9.22
C ASP A 65 -1.15 9.70 -8.76
N VAL A 66 -0.26 8.72 -8.47
CA VAL A 66 -0.64 7.38 -8.03
C VAL A 66 0.25 6.94 -6.88
N VAL A 67 -0.35 6.37 -5.85
CA VAL A 67 0.34 5.68 -4.75
C VAL A 67 -0.07 4.22 -4.74
N LEU A 68 0.90 3.31 -4.83
CA LEU A 68 0.67 1.86 -4.70
C LEU A 68 1.44 1.31 -3.51
N CYS A 69 0.70 0.77 -2.55
CA CYS A 69 1.25 0.15 -1.36
C CYS A 69 1.32 -1.37 -1.59
N VAL A 70 2.53 -1.92 -1.65
CA VAL A 70 2.73 -3.35 -1.89
C VAL A 70 3.18 -4.03 -0.61
N GLY A 71 2.42 -5.05 -0.20
CA GLY A 71 2.68 -5.81 1.01
C GLY A 71 2.73 -7.31 0.77
N GLN A 72 3.30 -8.01 1.71
CA GLN A 72 3.31 -9.47 1.75
C GLN A 72 2.05 -9.98 2.46
N ALA A 73 1.28 -10.83 1.78
CA ALA A 73 0.13 -11.53 2.35
C ALA A 73 0.47 -13.02 2.44
N ALA A 74 0.93 -13.47 3.61
CA ALA A 74 1.30 -14.86 3.84
C ALA A 74 0.10 -15.80 3.60
N GLY A 75 0.35 -16.93 2.92
CA GLY A 75 -0.65 -17.94 2.61
C GLY A 75 -1.50 -17.67 1.37
N ARG A 76 -1.34 -16.52 0.70
CA ARG A 76 -1.98 -16.26 -0.61
C ARG A 76 -1.07 -16.76 -1.74
N SER A 77 -1.68 -17.43 -2.72
CA SER A 77 -0.98 -17.93 -3.92
C SER A 77 -1.11 -17.00 -5.14
N ALA A 78 -1.74 -15.85 -4.97
CA ALA A 78 -2.03 -14.89 -6.04
C ALA A 78 -1.67 -13.47 -5.61
N VAL A 79 -1.39 -12.60 -6.57
CA VAL A 79 -1.33 -11.14 -6.34
C VAL A 79 -2.75 -10.62 -6.18
N THR A 80 -3.02 -9.94 -5.08
CA THR A 80 -4.39 -9.55 -4.71
C THR A 80 -4.50 -8.04 -4.53
N PRO A 81 -4.95 -7.29 -5.56
CA PRO A 81 -5.34 -5.89 -5.37
C PRO A 81 -6.42 -5.75 -4.30
N GLU A 82 -6.18 -4.89 -3.31
CA GLU A 82 -7.10 -4.66 -2.19
C GLU A 82 -8.17 -3.64 -2.57
N ARG A 83 -9.44 -3.99 -2.37
CA ARG A 83 -10.57 -3.10 -2.66
C ARG A 83 -10.79 -2.03 -1.60
N VAL A 84 -10.49 -2.33 -0.35
CA VAL A 84 -10.93 -1.55 0.81
C VAL A 84 -9.93 -1.60 1.95
N ALA A 85 -9.76 -0.47 2.64
CA ALA A 85 -9.12 -0.39 3.94
C ALA A 85 -10.13 0.00 5.01
N ILE A 86 -10.04 -0.60 6.18
CA ILE A 86 -10.94 -0.34 7.31
C ILE A 86 -10.24 0.40 8.43
N ASN A 87 -10.99 1.18 9.21
CA ASN A 87 -10.46 2.02 10.30
C ASN A 87 -10.23 1.22 11.59
N VAL A 88 -9.45 0.15 11.50
CA VAL A 88 -9.14 -0.72 12.64
C VAL A 88 -7.68 -1.19 12.58
N ASP A 89 -6.96 -1.02 13.69
CA ASP A 89 -5.71 -1.70 14.01
C ASP A 89 -5.99 -2.78 15.04
N ASP A 90 -5.75 -4.04 14.67
CA ASP A 90 -5.91 -5.21 15.53
C ASP A 90 -4.85 -6.25 15.18
N ALA A 91 -3.74 -6.23 15.94
CA ALA A 91 -2.53 -6.94 15.57
C ALA A 91 -2.40 -8.29 16.29
N ARG A 92 -2.31 -9.38 15.53
CA ARG A 92 -2.07 -10.72 16.08
C ARG A 92 -0.64 -10.94 16.58
N ILE A 93 0.30 -10.17 16.04
CA ILE A 93 1.72 -10.16 16.41
C ILE A 93 2.18 -8.72 16.58
N PRO A 94 3.20 -8.45 17.41
CA PRO A 94 3.78 -7.11 17.48
C PRO A 94 4.43 -6.72 16.15
N ASP A 95 4.45 -5.42 15.86
CA ASP A 95 5.22 -4.85 14.77
C ASP A 95 6.72 -4.82 15.08
N ASN A 96 7.54 -4.28 14.19
CA ASN A 96 8.99 -4.22 14.38
C ASN A 96 9.44 -3.28 15.51
N ALA A 97 8.54 -2.44 16.04
CA ALA A 97 8.79 -1.58 17.21
C ALA A 97 8.15 -2.15 18.50
N GLY A 98 7.56 -3.35 18.45
CA GLY A 98 6.90 -3.98 19.58
C GLY A 98 5.47 -3.50 19.85
N GLN A 99 4.88 -2.71 18.96
CA GLN A 99 3.50 -2.25 19.08
C GLN A 99 2.54 -3.36 18.67
N GLN A 100 1.53 -3.59 19.47
CA GLN A 100 0.49 -4.60 19.22
C GLN A 100 -0.89 -4.04 19.60
N PRO A 101 -1.45 -3.13 18.79
CA PRO A 101 -2.77 -2.55 19.03
C PRO A 101 -3.86 -3.63 19.01
N VAL A 102 -4.90 -3.43 19.80
CA VAL A 102 -6.07 -4.30 19.89
C VAL A 102 -7.31 -3.46 19.66
N ASP A 103 -8.05 -3.78 18.60
CA ASP A 103 -9.35 -3.17 18.25
C ASP A 103 -9.35 -1.63 18.36
N ALA A 104 -8.26 -0.99 17.92
CA ALA A 104 -8.07 0.45 18.02
C ALA A 104 -8.41 1.12 16.68
N PRO A 105 -9.06 2.30 16.67
CA PRO A 105 -9.26 3.05 15.44
C PRO A 105 -7.92 3.60 14.94
N ILE A 106 -7.69 3.51 13.62
CA ILE A 106 -6.50 4.12 12.97
C ILE A 106 -6.60 5.64 13.06
N VAL A 107 -7.76 6.20 12.69
CA VAL A 107 -8.07 7.62 12.84
C VAL A 107 -9.33 7.73 13.70
N PRO A 108 -9.22 8.19 14.96
CA PRO A 108 -10.38 8.42 15.81
C PRO A 108 -11.38 9.37 15.15
N GLY A 109 -12.65 8.95 15.05
CA GLY A 109 -13.70 9.75 14.39
C GLY A 109 -13.63 9.76 12.86
N GLY A 110 -12.68 9.08 12.26
CA GLY A 110 -12.58 8.93 10.80
C GLY A 110 -13.65 7.97 10.25
N PRO A 111 -13.85 7.96 8.90
CA PRO A 111 -14.76 7.03 8.25
C PRO A 111 -14.42 5.57 8.57
N ALA A 112 -15.44 4.72 8.62
CA ALA A 112 -15.26 3.29 8.92
C ALA A 112 -14.36 2.57 7.89
N ALA A 113 -14.36 3.03 6.64
CA ALA A 113 -13.57 2.45 5.57
C ALA A 113 -13.33 3.45 4.44
N TYR A 114 -12.27 3.19 3.64
CA TYR A 114 -12.01 3.82 2.35
C TYR A 114 -11.88 2.76 1.27
N PHE A 115 -12.56 2.95 0.15
CA PHE A 115 -12.30 2.16 -1.05
C PHE A 115 -11.02 2.63 -1.72
N ALA A 116 -10.23 1.68 -2.24
CA ALA A 116 -9.12 2.00 -3.13
C ALA A 116 -9.63 2.79 -4.34
N THR A 117 -8.86 3.79 -4.75
CA THR A 117 -9.22 4.67 -5.87
C THR A 117 -8.50 4.31 -7.16
N VAL A 118 -7.62 3.30 -7.12
CA VAL A 118 -7.05 2.65 -8.31
C VAL A 118 -8.07 1.68 -8.94
N PRO A 119 -7.99 1.39 -10.24
CA PRO A 119 -8.94 0.51 -10.93
C PRO A 119 -8.65 -0.97 -10.63
N VAL A 120 -8.97 -1.42 -9.43
CA VAL A 120 -8.58 -2.75 -8.89
C VAL A 120 -8.98 -3.93 -9.78
N LYS A 121 -10.13 -3.88 -10.46
CA LYS A 121 -10.56 -4.95 -11.38
C LYS A 121 -9.72 -4.98 -12.66
N ASP A 122 -9.34 -3.83 -13.17
CA ASP A 122 -8.44 -3.73 -14.34
C ASP A 122 -7.03 -4.18 -13.96
N MET A 123 -6.59 -3.88 -12.74
CA MET A 123 -5.33 -4.39 -12.21
C MET A 123 -5.32 -5.92 -12.17
N VAL A 124 -6.37 -6.55 -11.63
CA VAL A 124 -6.49 -8.02 -11.62
C VAL A 124 -6.42 -8.58 -13.04
N ARG A 125 -7.13 -7.96 -14.00
CA ARG A 125 -7.10 -8.39 -15.40
C ARG A 125 -5.69 -8.28 -15.97
N ALA A 126 -5.04 -7.14 -15.83
CA ALA A 126 -3.70 -6.91 -16.37
C ALA A 126 -2.64 -7.86 -15.78
N ILE A 127 -2.73 -8.15 -14.47
CA ILE A 127 -1.83 -9.11 -13.80
C ILE A 127 -2.03 -10.52 -14.39
N ARG A 128 -3.29 -10.94 -14.59
CA ARG A 128 -3.61 -12.24 -15.22
C ARG A 128 -3.13 -12.32 -16.67
N GLU A 129 -3.29 -11.26 -17.44
CA GLU A 129 -2.80 -11.16 -18.83
C GLU A 129 -1.27 -11.25 -18.89
N ALA A 130 -0.57 -10.81 -17.85
CA ALA A 130 0.87 -10.98 -17.69
C ALA A 130 1.28 -12.41 -17.24
N GLY A 131 0.34 -13.33 -17.09
CA GLY A 131 0.60 -14.73 -16.72
C GLY A 131 0.75 -14.97 -15.22
N VAL A 132 0.39 -14.01 -14.37
CA VAL A 132 0.48 -14.11 -12.92
C VAL A 132 -0.91 -14.36 -12.33
N PRO A 133 -1.10 -15.36 -11.43
CA PRO A 133 -2.35 -15.52 -10.72
C PRO A 133 -2.75 -14.25 -9.96
N SER A 134 -3.99 -13.81 -10.14
CA SER A 134 -4.50 -12.63 -9.46
C SER A 134 -5.98 -12.74 -9.15
N GLU A 135 -6.40 -12.20 -8.04
CA GLU A 135 -7.80 -12.09 -7.63
C GLU A 135 -8.02 -10.82 -6.82
N LEU A 136 -9.27 -10.38 -6.76
CA LEU A 136 -9.63 -9.20 -5.99
C LEU A 136 -9.75 -9.56 -4.51
N SER A 137 -9.12 -8.76 -3.65
CA SER A 137 -9.25 -8.89 -2.21
C SER A 137 -10.22 -7.86 -1.63
N ASN A 138 -11.05 -8.29 -0.70
CA ASN A 138 -11.98 -7.42 0.03
C ASN A 138 -11.52 -7.13 1.48
N SER A 139 -10.29 -7.52 1.84
CA SER A 139 -9.73 -7.23 3.15
C SER A 139 -8.22 -7.27 3.13
N ALA A 140 -7.60 -6.16 3.49
CA ALA A 140 -6.16 -6.07 3.77
C ALA A 140 -5.80 -6.52 5.19
N GLY A 141 -6.77 -7.09 5.93
CA GLY A 141 -6.62 -7.44 7.34
C GLY A 141 -6.66 -6.22 8.25
N THR A 142 -5.98 -6.32 9.39
CA THR A 142 -5.97 -5.30 10.45
C THR A 142 -4.56 -5.04 11.00
N TYR A 143 -3.54 -5.40 10.23
CA TYR A 143 -2.13 -5.18 10.56
C TYR A 143 -1.58 -3.94 9.82
N VAL A 144 -0.28 -3.75 9.81
CA VAL A 144 0.38 -2.54 9.27
C VAL A 144 0.02 -2.26 7.79
N CYS A 145 -0.27 -3.30 6.99
CA CYS A 145 -0.68 -3.10 5.59
C CYS A 145 -2.01 -2.36 5.48
N ASN A 146 -3.02 -2.77 6.24
CA ASN A 146 -4.32 -2.08 6.29
C ASN A 146 -4.16 -0.67 6.89
N HIS A 147 -3.37 -0.54 7.95
CA HIS A 147 -3.06 0.75 8.56
C HIS A 147 -2.51 1.74 7.53
N LEU A 148 -1.47 1.32 6.79
CA LEU A 148 -0.86 2.18 5.77
C LEU A 148 -1.85 2.53 4.67
N LEU A 149 -2.57 1.55 4.12
CA LEU A 149 -3.55 1.78 3.06
C LEU A 149 -4.65 2.75 3.49
N TYR A 150 -5.18 2.57 4.72
CA TYR A 150 -6.18 3.48 5.27
C TYR A 150 -5.63 4.91 5.39
N CYS A 151 -4.44 5.08 5.97
CA CYS A 151 -3.81 6.40 6.14
C CYS A 151 -3.50 7.08 4.80
N VAL A 152 -3.02 6.34 3.81
CA VAL A 152 -2.75 6.86 2.46
C VAL A 152 -4.04 7.34 1.80
N LEU A 153 -5.12 6.55 1.87
CA LEU A 153 -6.42 6.93 1.31
C LEU A 153 -7.05 8.12 2.05
N HIS A 154 -6.87 8.18 3.37
CA HIS A 154 -7.32 9.31 4.19
C HIS A 154 -6.57 10.60 3.85
N HIS A 155 -5.27 10.52 3.57
CA HIS A 155 -4.41 11.65 3.23
C HIS A 155 -4.54 12.09 1.76
N ALA A 156 -4.90 11.17 0.87
CA ALA A 156 -4.97 11.42 -0.57
C ALA A 156 -5.98 12.54 -0.90
N GLY A 157 -5.46 13.62 -1.47
CA GLY A 157 -6.28 14.71 -1.98
C GLY A 157 -6.96 14.39 -3.32
N PRO A 158 -7.82 15.31 -3.81
CA PRO A 158 -8.44 15.17 -5.11
C PRO A 158 -7.38 14.97 -6.22
N GLY A 159 -7.62 13.99 -7.09
CA GLY A 159 -6.72 13.70 -8.22
C GLY A 159 -5.60 12.71 -7.93
N VAL A 160 -5.35 12.33 -6.67
CA VAL A 160 -4.43 11.25 -6.31
C VAL A 160 -5.18 9.93 -6.25
N ARG A 161 -4.69 8.91 -6.95
CA ARG A 161 -5.21 7.55 -6.88
C ARG A 161 -4.33 6.71 -5.96
N ALA A 162 -4.94 5.92 -5.09
CA ALA A 162 -4.22 5.08 -4.14
C ALA A 162 -4.85 3.69 -3.98
N GLY A 163 -4.01 2.70 -3.72
CA GLY A 163 -4.37 1.32 -3.49
C GLY A 163 -3.21 0.47 -2.97
#